data_eb70f73b09468c4cd47878de3eb056bf
#
_entry.id   eb70f73b09468c4cd47878de3eb056bf
#
_cell.length_a   1.000
_cell.length_b   1.000
_cell.length_c   1.000
_cell.angle_alpha   90.00
_cell.angle_beta   90.00
_cell.angle_gamma   90.00
#
_symmetry.space_group_name_H-M   'P 1'
#
loop_
_entity.id
_entity.type
_entity.pdbx_description
1 polymer ?
#
loop_
_entity_poly.entity_id
_entity_poly.type
_entity_poly.pdbx_seq_one_letter_code
_entity_poly.pdbx_strand_id
1 'polypeptide(L)'
;VVFVVLATLWLFACKKEDGKKVEFHALPFSSIVSDTLEIDSVRMNTFFSNPTSLFTIDDSLILVFDDNRSDKLCHFIHTKGYVVKSFGEWGRARGEFILPQGLSLSKDKKTCCVYDYNTQYTVCFSVKEALGGGNPVQDVVRMEEVESERPVEHRFYQVLALSDNRFLGFGNHPENRIQIFNQSKVLATYSDFPVLDEKEENNRSVWGNLASFGVSPDEKHIVITTGIGAAFEILSLSGEKISHKLVKGFYAPKYSIAQGAVPVCVVVCPETVVGFNALHVADDCFYAVLAGPEERYNEILKFDFDGECVHRYCLPTDIVNIHCMTVDKGWLWAFVENKDGEIKLIKAGI
;
A
#
# COMPACT_ATOMS: atom_id res chain seq x y z
N VAL A 1 -8.25 -47.30 51.98
CA VAL A 1 -7.44 -47.02 50.80
C VAL A 1 -8.00 -45.78 50.15
N VAL A 2 -7.36 -44.66 50.37
CA VAL A 2 -7.76 -43.34 49.77
C VAL A 2 -6.90 -43.15 48.54
N PHE A 3 -7.53 -43.12 47.36
CA PHE A 3 -6.89 -42.70 46.12
C PHE A 3 -6.92 -41.17 46.01
N VAL A 4 -5.75 -40.54 46.14
CA VAL A 4 -5.54 -39.14 45.80
C VAL A 4 -5.26 -39.06 44.28
N VAL A 5 -6.20 -38.56 43.53
CA VAL A 5 -6.01 -38.23 42.11
C VAL A 5 -5.39 -36.82 42.02
N LEU A 6 -4.10 -36.74 41.74
CA LEU A 6 -3.41 -35.51 41.37
C LEU A 6 -3.82 -35.14 39.93
N ALA A 7 -4.76 -34.22 39.83
CA ALA A 7 -5.04 -33.55 38.56
C ALA A 7 -3.94 -32.50 38.29
N THR A 8 -2.95 -32.84 37.48
CA THR A 8 -2.00 -31.87 36.92
C THR A 8 -2.72 -31.04 35.88
N LEU A 9 -3.19 -29.87 36.28
CA LEU A 9 -3.62 -28.83 35.36
C LEU A 9 -2.39 -28.34 34.60
N TRP A 10 -2.28 -28.78 33.34
CA TRP A 10 -1.41 -28.15 32.36
C TRP A 10 -2.07 -26.82 31.97
N LEU A 11 -1.66 -25.76 32.66
CA LEU A 11 -1.88 -24.41 32.16
C LEU A 11 -1.04 -24.26 30.88
N PHE A 12 -1.67 -24.51 29.75
CA PHE A 12 -1.20 -23.95 28.49
C PHE A 12 -1.36 -22.42 28.59
N ALA A 13 -0.40 -21.75 29.21
CA ALA A 13 -0.19 -20.37 28.96
C ALA A 13 0.18 -20.30 27.46
N CYS A 14 -0.79 -19.88 26.62
CA CYS A 14 -0.43 -19.32 25.33
C CYS A 14 0.55 -18.17 25.63
N LYS A 15 1.85 -18.44 25.48
CA LYS A 15 2.82 -17.38 25.32
C LYS A 15 2.38 -16.65 24.05
N LYS A 16 1.73 -15.49 24.21
CA LYS A 16 1.72 -14.49 23.15
C LYS A 16 3.20 -14.35 22.77
N GLU A 17 3.60 -14.74 21.57
CA GLU A 17 4.94 -14.43 21.08
C GLU A 17 5.05 -12.91 21.19
N ASP A 18 6.00 -12.45 22.00
CA ASP A 18 6.27 -11.01 22.09
C ASP A 18 6.50 -10.51 20.67
N GLY A 19 5.63 -9.60 20.22
CA GLY A 19 5.67 -9.08 18.85
C GLY A 19 7.10 -8.61 18.55
N LYS A 20 7.59 -8.86 17.33
CA LYS A 20 8.99 -8.59 16.98
C LYS A 20 9.26 -7.10 17.12
N LYS A 21 10.13 -6.76 18.07
CA LYS A 21 10.55 -5.37 18.32
C LYS A 21 11.35 -4.87 17.13
N VAL A 22 11.00 -3.68 16.65
CA VAL A 22 11.75 -3.01 15.57
C VAL A 22 13.02 -2.41 16.13
N GLU A 23 14.16 -2.81 15.58
CA GLU A 23 15.44 -2.16 15.84
C GLU A 23 15.68 -1.07 14.80
N PHE A 24 16.12 0.10 15.26
CA PHE A 24 16.33 1.27 14.39
C PHE A 24 17.83 1.45 14.12
N HIS A 25 18.19 1.42 12.84
CA HIS A 25 19.55 1.62 12.35
C HIS A 25 19.54 2.66 11.24
N ALA A 26 20.37 3.68 11.35
CA ALA A 26 20.48 4.69 10.29
C ALA A 26 20.87 4.06 8.95
N LEU A 27 20.23 4.49 7.87
CA LEU A 27 20.66 4.11 6.53
C LEU A 27 22.03 4.68 6.23
N PRO A 28 22.99 3.85 5.79
CA PRO A 28 24.34 4.32 5.46
C PRO A 28 24.36 4.94 4.05
N PHE A 29 23.69 6.08 3.86
CA PHE A 29 23.53 6.75 2.55
C PHE A 29 24.85 6.93 1.78
N SER A 30 25.96 7.15 2.50
CA SER A 30 27.28 7.35 1.87
C SER A 30 27.86 6.10 1.21
N SER A 31 27.39 4.92 1.60
CA SER A 31 27.86 3.64 1.04
C SER A 31 26.88 3.02 0.02
N ILE A 32 25.68 3.61 -0.13
CA ILE A 32 24.70 3.12 -1.12
C ILE A 32 25.06 3.70 -2.48
N VAL A 33 25.15 2.83 -3.49
CA VAL A 33 25.32 3.25 -4.89
C VAL A 33 24.17 4.15 -5.30
N SER A 34 24.47 5.29 -5.92
CA SER A 34 23.44 6.26 -6.29
C SER A 34 23.62 6.78 -7.71
N ASP A 35 22.50 6.91 -8.41
CA ASP A 35 22.41 7.52 -9.71
C ASP A 35 21.48 8.73 -9.70
N THR A 36 21.87 9.78 -10.43
CA THR A 36 20.93 10.87 -10.72
C THR A 36 20.19 10.53 -11.99
N LEU A 37 18.86 10.49 -11.91
CA LEU A 37 18.03 10.13 -13.04
C LEU A 37 17.86 11.30 -14.00
N GLU A 38 18.05 11.02 -15.29
CA GLU A 38 17.57 11.90 -16.37
C GLU A 38 16.08 11.62 -16.55
N ILE A 39 15.25 12.65 -16.40
CA ILE A 39 13.80 12.52 -16.49
C ILE A 39 13.28 13.11 -17.80
N ASP A 40 12.35 12.39 -18.43
CA ASP A 40 11.51 12.88 -19.51
C ASP A 40 10.17 13.31 -18.92
N SER A 41 9.84 14.60 -18.97
CA SER A 41 8.52 15.09 -18.58
C SER A 41 7.51 14.83 -19.71
N VAL A 42 6.45 14.10 -19.41
CA VAL A 42 5.38 13.84 -20.37
C VAL A 42 4.41 15.00 -20.36
N ARG A 43 4.27 15.67 -21.51
CA ARG A 43 3.29 16.75 -21.66
C ARG A 43 1.87 16.19 -21.66
N MET A 44 1.17 16.42 -20.54
CA MET A 44 -0.22 15.97 -20.37
C MET A 44 -1.21 16.93 -21.05
N ASN A 45 -2.30 16.38 -21.59
CA ASN A 45 -3.43 17.15 -22.12
C ASN A 45 -4.55 17.33 -21.10
N THR A 46 -4.37 16.79 -19.89
CA THR A 46 -5.33 16.87 -18.78
C THR A 46 -4.57 17.09 -17.47
N PHE A 47 -5.27 17.57 -16.47
CA PHE A 47 -4.73 17.82 -15.15
C PHE A 47 -5.15 16.69 -14.20
N PHE A 48 -4.22 16.21 -13.39
CA PHE A 48 -4.43 15.27 -12.29
C PHE A 48 -4.16 16.01 -10.98
N SER A 49 -5.07 15.91 -10.02
CA SER A 49 -4.97 16.69 -8.78
C SER A 49 -4.48 15.86 -7.59
N ASN A 50 -4.77 14.57 -7.59
CA ASN A 50 -4.35 13.66 -6.50
C ASN A 50 -4.13 12.23 -7.02
N PRO A 51 -3.14 12.00 -7.90
CA PRO A 51 -2.84 10.67 -8.42
C PRO A 51 -2.20 9.82 -7.31
N THR A 52 -2.86 8.74 -6.89
CA THR A 52 -2.43 7.91 -5.76
C THR A 52 -2.02 6.50 -6.14
N SER A 53 -2.35 6.04 -7.35
CA SER A 53 -1.91 4.75 -7.87
C SER A 53 -1.59 4.83 -9.35
N LEU A 54 -0.57 4.10 -9.77
CA LEU A 54 -0.05 4.11 -11.13
C LEU A 54 0.41 2.71 -11.54
N PHE A 55 -0.04 2.24 -12.71
CA PHE A 55 0.34 0.93 -13.26
C PHE A 55 0.57 1.03 -14.76
N THR A 56 1.59 0.34 -15.27
CA THR A 56 1.77 0.14 -16.70
C THR A 56 0.87 -1.02 -17.17
N ILE A 57 0.04 -0.80 -18.18
CA ILE A 57 -0.73 -1.84 -18.85
C ILE A 57 0.14 -2.52 -19.91
N ASP A 58 0.68 -1.71 -20.81
CA ASP A 58 1.62 -2.13 -21.85
C ASP A 58 2.64 -1.00 -22.15
N ASP A 59 3.42 -1.14 -23.21
CA ASP A 59 4.46 -0.16 -23.57
C ASP A 59 3.91 1.22 -23.97
N SER A 60 2.61 1.32 -24.23
CA SER A 60 1.94 2.55 -24.67
C SER A 60 0.88 3.07 -23.71
N LEU A 61 0.46 2.30 -22.72
CA LEU A 61 -0.70 2.58 -21.91
C LEU A 61 -0.41 2.45 -20.41
N ILE A 62 -0.81 3.46 -19.66
CA ILE A 62 -0.71 3.56 -18.21
C ILE A 62 -2.11 3.68 -17.64
N LEU A 63 -2.35 3.02 -16.51
CA LEU A 63 -3.58 3.15 -15.72
C LEU A 63 -3.27 3.95 -14.46
N VAL A 64 -4.03 5.00 -14.23
CA VAL A 64 -3.90 5.92 -13.09
C VAL A 64 -5.20 5.96 -12.29
N PHE A 65 -5.06 6.00 -10.98
CA PHE A 65 -6.14 6.34 -10.07
C PHE A 65 -5.90 7.76 -9.54
N ASP A 66 -6.85 8.66 -9.80
CA ASP A 66 -6.82 10.04 -9.32
C ASP A 66 -7.99 10.27 -8.37
N ASP A 67 -7.72 10.47 -7.09
CA ASP A 67 -8.73 10.75 -6.06
C ASP A 67 -9.22 12.21 -6.17
N ASN A 68 -9.67 12.58 -7.37
CA ASN A 68 -10.27 13.87 -7.65
C ASN A 68 -11.79 13.76 -7.67
N ARG A 69 -12.48 14.37 -6.70
CA ARG A 69 -13.94 14.28 -6.55
C ARG A 69 -14.72 14.99 -7.67
N SER A 70 -14.07 15.65 -8.60
CA SER A 70 -14.74 16.40 -9.66
C SER A 70 -14.93 15.62 -10.96
N ASP A 71 -14.32 14.44 -11.12
CA ASP A 71 -14.34 13.65 -12.36
C ASP A 71 -14.32 12.14 -12.10
N LYS A 72 -13.99 11.37 -13.11
CA LYS A 72 -13.78 9.91 -13.03
C LYS A 72 -12.55 9.59 -12.20
N LEU A 73 -12.57 8.42 -11.57
CA LEU A 73 -11.50 7.98 -10.68
C LEU A 73 -10.31 7.34 -11.41
N CYS A 74 -10.58 6.59 -12.47
CA CYS A 74 -9.58 5.78 -13.15
C CYS A 74 -9.40 6.28 -14.59
N HIS A 75 -8.15 6.42 -15.02
CA HIS A 75 -7.80 6.97 -16.31
C HIS A 75 -6.77 6.09 -17.01
N PHE A 76 -7.09 5.66 -18.23
CA PHE A 76 -6.09 5.13 -19.14
C PHE A 76 -5.41 6.28 -19.87
N ILE A 77 -4.11 6.38 -19.72
CA ILE A 77 -3.29 7.43 -20.32
C ILE A 77 -2.32 6.79 -21.30
N HIS A 78 -2.27 7.31 -22.52
CA HIS A 78 -1.20 6.95 -23.45
C HIS A 78 0.12 7.53 -22.97
N THR A 79 1.24 6.81 -23.12
CA THR A 79 2.57 7.26 -22.74
C THR A 79 3.03 8.56 -23.41
N LYS A 80 2.29 9.04 -24.42
CA LYS A 80 2.47 10.36 -25.05
C LYS A 80 1.69 11.49 -24.34
N GLY A 81 0.98 11.22 -23.23
CA GLY A 81 0.39 12.23 -22.36
C GLY A 81 -1.07 12.59 -22.65
N TYR A 82 -1.83 11.78 -23.37
CA TYR A 82 -3.27 12.04 -23.55
C TYR A 82 -4.12 10.93 -22.92
N VAL A 83 -5.26 11.32 -22.36
CA VAL A 83 -6.23 10.38 -21.79
C VAL A 83 -6.93 9.65 -22.93
N VAL A 84 -6.87 8.33 -22.89
CA VAL A 84 -7.53 7.43 -23.86
C VAL A 84 -8.96 7.16 -23.42
N LYS A 85 -9.16 6.89 -22.14
CA LYS A 85 -10.46 6.56 -21.55
C LYS A 85 -10.45 6.80 -20.05
N SER A 86 -11.63 7.14 -19.50
CA SER A 86 -11.85 7.29 -18.05
C SER A 86 -13.07 6.49 -17.61
N PHE A 87 -13.03 5.96 -16.39
CA PHE A 87 -14.10 5.17 -15.78
C PHE A 87 -14.06 5.28 -14.25
N GLY A 88 -15.04 4.66 -13.58
CA GLY A 88 -15.21 4.76 -12.12
C GLY A 88 -15.89 6.07 -11.73
N GLU A 89 -17.05 5.99 -11.11
CA GLU A 89 -17.91 7.14 -10.83
C GLU A 89 -18.10 7.31 -9.32
N TRP A 90 -18.22 8.56 -8.91
CA TRP A 90 -18.65 8.90 -7.56
C TRP A 90 -20.15 8.69 -7.42
N GLY A 91 -20.58 8.05 -6.34
CA GLY A 91 -21.99 7.83 -6.07
C GLY A 91 -22.27 6.66 -5.14
N ARG A 92 -23.52 6.19 -5.15
CA ARG A 92 -24.00 5.11 -4.28
C ARG A 92 -24.60 3.93 -5.05
N ALA A 93 -24.65 4.01 -6.36
CA ALA A 93 -25.11 2.91 -7.17
C ALA A 93 -24.06 1.79 -7.25
N ARG A 94 -24.48 0.62 -7.72
CA ARG A 94 -23.58 -0.52 -7.87
C ARG A 94 -22.42 -0.18 -8.83
N GLY A 95 -21.19 -0.25 -8.34
CA GLY A 95 -19.98 0.08 -9.09
C GLY A 95 -19.57 1.55 -9.02
N GLU A 96 -20.26 2.36 -8.20
CA GLU A 96 -19.89 3.71 -7.83
C GLU A 96 -19.22 3.74 -6.44
N PHE A 97 -18.55 4.84 -6.12
CA PHE A 97 -17.71 4.97 -4.94
C PHE A 97 -18.11 6.17 -4.06
N ILE A 98 -18.00 5.97 -2.74
CA ILE A 98 -18.21 7.03 -1.75
C ILE A 98 -16.86 7.46 -1.14
N LEU A 99 -15.99 6.51 -0.82
CA LEU A 99 -14.65 6.74 -0.26
C LEU A 99 -13.68 5.66 -0.78
N PRO A 100 -13.29 5.76 -2.07
CA PRO A 100 -12.38 4.78 -2.67
C PRO A 100 -10.97 4.89 -2.08
N GLN A 101 -10.31 3.74 -1.97
CA GLN A 101 -8.96 3.63 -1.39
C GLN A 101 -8.04 2.89 -2.37
N GLY A 102 -7.46 3.66 -3.28
CA GLY A 102 -6.46 3.16 -4.21
C GLY A 102 -7.00 2.16 -5.25
N LEU A 103 -6.14 1.85 -6.18
CA LEU A 103 -6.37 0.93 -7.28
C LEU A 103 -5.39 -0.23 -7.18
N SER A 104 -5.82 -1.42 -7.52
CA SER A 104 -4.96 -2.57 -7.75
C SER A 104 -5.17 -3.14 -9.15
N LEU A 105 -4.13 -3.74 -9.71
CA LEU A 105 -4.13 -4.36 -11.02
C LEU A 105 -3.77 -5.84 -10.89
N SER A 106 -4.56 -6.73 -11.52
CA SER A 106 -4.26 -8.16 -11.56
C SER A 106 -2.94 -8.41 -12.30
N LYS A 107 -2.25 -9.50 -11.96
CA LYS A 107 -0.97 -9.89 -12.55
C LYS A 107 -1.03 -10.00 -14.08
N ASP A 108 -2.13 -10.51 -14.63
CA ASP A 108 -2.34 -10.63 -16.08
C ASP A 108 -2.80 -9.33 -16.74
N LYS A 109 -2.93 -8.25 -15.96
CA LYS A 109 -3.34 -6.90 -16.37
C LYS A 109 -4.72 -6.83 -17.04
N LYS A 110 -5.60 -7.83 -16.79
CA LYS A 110 -6.94 -7.87 -17.38
C LYS A 110 -8.02 -7.30 -16.49
N THR A 111 -7.80 -7.30 -15.18
CA THR A 111 -8.75 -6.81 -14.18
C THR A 111 -8.07 -5.81 -13.28
N CYS A 112 -8.70 -4.66 -13.10
CA CYS A 112 -8.31 -3.72 -12.05
C CYS A 112 -9.44 -3.58 -11.02
N CYS A 113 -9.08 -3.38 -9.76
CA CYS A 113 -10.04 -3.33 -8.67
C CYS A 113 -9.80 -2.08 -7.82
N VAL A 114 -10.90 -1.45 -7.39
CA VAL A 114 -10.90 -0.32 -6.45
C VAL A 114 -11.71 -0.74 -5.23
N TYR A 115 -11.13 -0.56 -4.05
CA TYR A 115 -11.82 -0.81 -2.79
C TYR A 115 -12.46 0.49 -2.28
N ASP A 116 -13.71 0.42 -1.83
CA ASP A 116 -14.40 1.52 -1.18
C ASP A 116 -14.46 1.30 0.34
N TYR A 117 -13.78 2.16 1.09
CA TYR A 117 -13.68 2.08 2.54
C TYR A 117 -15.04 2.25 3.23
N ASN A 118 -15.92 3.08 2.68
CA ASN A 118 -17.20 3.36 3.31
C ASN A 118 -18.20 2.21 3.13
N THR A 119 -18.29 1.66 1.92
CA THR A 119 -19.21 0.56 1.60
C THR A 119 -18.61 -0.81 1.88
N GLN A 120 -17.28 -0.89 2.01
CA GLN A 120 -16.51 -2.15 2.16
C GLN A 120 -16.65 -3.09 0.95
N TYR A 121 -16.96 -2.54 -0.22
CA TYR A 121 -16.96 -3.28 -1.47
C TYR A 121 -15.64 -3.10 -2.22
N THR A 122 -15.21 -4.15 -2.88
CA THR A 122 -14.20 -4.10 -3.93
C THR A 122 -14.89 -4.21 -5.27
N VAL A 123 -14.79 -3.17 -6.09
CA VAL A 123 -15.35 -3.15 -7.44
C VAL A 123 -14.27 -3.51 -8.42
N CYS A 124 -14.48 -4.56 -9.19
CA CYS A 124 -13.55 -5.06 -10.20
C CYS A 124 -14.03 -4.67 -11.60
N PHE A 125 -13.11 -4.15 -12.40
CA PHE A 125 -13.33 -3.68 -13.75
C PHE A 125 -12.52 -4.49 -14.75
N SER A 126 -13.15 -4.86 -15.86
CA SER A 126 -12.44 -5.40 -17.02
C SER A 126 -11.69 -4.28 -17.73
N VAL A 127 -10.37 -4.41 -17.83
CA VAL A 127 -9.51 -3.46 -18.57
C VAL A 127 -9.94 -3.38 -20.04
N LYS A 128 -10.26 -4.51 -20.67
CA LYS A 128 -10.74 -4.58 -22.06
C LYS A 128 -12.04 -3.82 -22.26
N GLU A 129 -13.05 -4.07 -21.42
CA GLU A 129 -14.35 -3.41 -21.54
C GLU A 129 -14.27 -1.91 -21.22
N ALA A 130 -13.45 -1.54 -20.24
CA ALA A 130 -13.20 -0.14 -19.89
C ALA A 130 -12.58 0.63 -21.05
N LEU A 131 -11.65 0.04 -21.78
CA LEU A 131 -11.05 0.62 -22.99
C LEU A 131 -12.02 0.62 -24.18
N GLY A 132 -12.80 -0.47 -24.34
CA GLY A 132 -13.73 -0.64 -25.46
C GLY A 132 -15.02 0.19 -25.37
N GLY A 133 -15.29 0.83 -24.22
CA GLY A 133 -16.49 1.64 -23.99
C GLY A 133 -17.75 0.81 -23.67
N GLY A 134 -17.59 -0.47 -23.33
CA GLY A 134 -18.64 -1.31 -22.75
C GLY A 134 -18.88 -0.99 -21.28
N ASN A 135 -19.71 -1.80 -20.59
CA ASN A 135 -19.83 -1.71 -19.15
C ASN A 135 -18.58 -2.33 -18.50
N PRO A 136 -17.69 -1.53 -17.87
CA PRO A 136 -16.44 -2.06 -17.34
C PRO A 136 -16.62 -2.85 -16.03
N VAL A 137 -17.72 -2.65 -15.30
CA VAL A 137 -17.96 -3.32 -14.01
C VAL A 137 -18.14 -4.82 -14.24
N GLN A 138 -17.14 -5.58 -13.85
CA GLN A 138 -17.11 -7.04 -13.97
C GLN A 138 -17.72 -7.69 -12.74
N ASP A 139 -17.32 -7.23 -11.56
CA ASP A 139 -17.74 -7.78 -10.29
C ASP A 139 -17.78 -6.73 -9.18
N VAL A 140 -18.59 -6.97 -8.16
CA VAL A 140 -18.66 -6.18 -6.93
C VAL A 140 -18.60 -7.16 -5.78
N VAL A 141 -17.44 -7.25 -5.14
CA VAL A 141 -17.15 -8.21 -4.09
C VAL A 141 -17.31 -7.55 -2.73
N ARG A 142 -18.14 -8.15 -1.90
CA ARG A 142 -18.25 -7.81 -0.49
C ARG A 142 -17.59 -8.91 0.34
N MET A 143 -16.92 -8.54 1.40
CA MET A 143 -16.48 -9.50 2.38
C MET A 143 -17.68 -9.96 3.22
N GLU A 144 -18.21 -11.17 2.93
CA GLU A 144 -19.47 -11.65 3.51
C GLU A 144 -19.39 -12.12 4.96
N GLU A 145 -18.23 -12.45 5.50
CA GLU A 145 -18.14 -12.93 6.89
C GLU A 145 -18.20 -11.83 7.96
N VAL A 146 -18.65 -10.67 7.55
CA VAL A 146 -18.89 -9.60 8.48
C VAL A 146 -20.37 -9.50 8.69
N GLU A 147 -20.84 -10.11 9.77
CA GLU A 147 -22.12 -9.75 10.36
C GLU A 147 -22.28 -8.22 10.31
N SER A 148 -23.40 -7.80 9.74
CA SER A 148 -23.84 -6.44 9.57
C SER A 148 -23.11 -5.43 10.46
N GLU A 149 -22.40 -4.49 9.84
CA GLU A 149 -21.74 -3.35 10.48
C GLU A 149 -20.45 -3.68 11.23
N ARG A 150 -19.36 -3.95 10.47
CA ARG A 150 -18.05 -3.90 11.10
C ARG A 150 -17.88 -2.53 11.74
N PRO A 151 -17.52 -2.46 13.02
CA PRO A 151 -17.03 -1.23 13.60
C PRO A 151 -15.95 -0.62 12.70
N VAL A 152 -15.85 0.69 12.64
CA VAL A 152 -14.87 1.41 11.77
C VAL A 152 -13.47 0.87 11.98
N GLU A 153 -13.13 0.45 13.20
CA GLU A 153 -11.86 -0.15 13.61
C GLU A 153 -11.55 -1.51 12.96
N HIS A 154 -12.52 -2.17 12.35
CA HIS A 154 -12.37 -3.47 11.71
C HIS A 154 -12.34 -3.40 10.19
N ARG A 155 -12.35 -2.20 9.60
CA ARG A 155 -12.33 -2.01 8.15
C ARG A 155 -10.92 -2.15 7.61
N PHE A 156 -10.81 -2.64 6.38
CA PHE A 156 -9.56 -2.52 5.65
C PHE A 156 -9.32 -1.09 5.24
N TYR A 157 -8.06 -0.69 5.23
CA TYR A 157 -7.64 0.57 4.62
C TYR A 157 -7.35 0.41 3.15
N GLN A 158 -6.91 -0.78 2.74
CA GLN A 158 -6.60 -1.08 1.35
C GLN A 158 -6.91 -2.54 1.04
N VAL A 159 -7.34 -2.82 -0.18
CA VAL A 159 -7.53 -4.17 -0.71
C VAL A 159 -6.84 -4.27 -2.07
N LEU A 160 -6.00 -5.28 -2.24
CA LEU A 160 -5.30 -5.59 -3.48
C LEU A 160 -5.90 -6.84 -4.13
N ALA A 161 -6.02 -6.80 -5.45
CA ALA A 161 -6.37 -8.00 -6.22
C ALA A 161 -5.17 -8.93 -6.34
N LEU A 162 -5.37 -10.21 -6.07
CA LEU A 162 -4.45 -11.30 -6.33
C LEU A 162 -4.92 -12.12 -7.54
N SER A 163 -4.13 -13.12 -7.93
CA SER A 163 -4.55 -14.11 -8.92
C SER A 163 -5.72 -14.97 -8.42
N ASP A 164 -6.39 -15.66 -9.34
CA ASP A 164 -7.47 -16.63 -9.05
C ASP A 164 -8.66 -16.03 -8.27
N ASN A 165 -9.03 -14.79 -8.56
CA ASN A 165 -10.12 -14.06 -7.89
C ASN A 165 -9.97 -14.00 -6.37
N ARG A 166 -8.74 -13.94 -5.89
CA ARG A 166 -8.41 -13.69 -4.49
C ARG A 166 -8.11 -12.22 -4.27
N PHE A 167 -8.27 -11.80 -3.03
CA PHE A 167 -8.02 -10.44 -2.58
C PHE A 167 -7.18 -10.47 -1.31
N LEU A 168 -6.33 -9.48 -1.15
CA LEU A 168 -5.54 -9.25 0.04
C LEU A 168 -5.98 -7.96 0.69
N GLY A 169 -6.67 -8.05 1.82
CA GLY A 169 -7.10 -6.91 2.63
C GLY A 169 -6.08 -6.59 3.71
N PHE A 170 -5.86 -5.30 3.94
CA PHE A 170 -4.94 -4.77 4.93
C PHE A 170 -5.60 -3.70 5.78
N GLY A 171 -5.43 -3.78 7.11
CA GLY A 171 -6.02 -2.86 8.06
C GLY A 171 -5.33 -2.86 9.43
N ASN A 172 -6.00 -2.35 10.44
CA ASN A 172 -5.49 -2.29 11.82
C ASN A 172 -6.23 -3.20 12.79
N HIS A 173 -7.00 -4.16 12.29
CA HIS A 173 -7.77 -5.07 13.14
C HIS A 173 -6.84 -5.91 14.02
N PRO A 174 -7.09 -6.02 15.35
CA PRO A 174 -6.21 -6.73 16.28
C PRO A 174 -6.06 -8.23 16.00
N GLU A 175 -7.08 -8.85 15.42
CA GLU A 175 -7.07 -10.29 15.12
C GLU A 175 -6.77 -10.60 13.65
N ASN A 176 -6.97 -9.63 12.75
CA ASN A 176 -6.95 -9.84 11.31
C ASN A 176 -6.33 -8.64 10.58
N ARG A 177 -5.09 -8.32 10.85
CA ARG A 177 -4.36 -7.22 10.20
C ARG A 177 -4.32 -7.37 8.68
N ILE A 178 -4.09 -8.61 8.25
CA ILE A 178 -4.06 -8.98 6.84
C ILE A 178 -4.99 -10.17 6.64
N GLN A 179 -5.81 -10.13 5.60
CA GLN A 179 -6.67 -11.25 5.23
C GLN A 179 -6.55 -11.55 3.75
N ILE A 180 -6.40 -12.81 3.41
CA ILE A 180 -6.63 -13.31 2.06
C ILE A 180 -8.06 -13.86 2.00
N PHE A 181 -8.82 -13.40 1.04
CA PHE A 181 -10.20 -13.81 0.87
C PHE A 181 -10.58 -13.92 -0.61
N ASN A 182 -11.68 -14.56 -0.87
CA ASN A 182 -12.36 -14.56 -2.17
C ASN A 182 -13.84 -14.18 -1.97
N GLN A 183 -14.66 -14.30 -3.00
CA GLN A 183 -16.08 -13.95 -2.93
C GLN A 183 -16.89 -14.76 -1.90
N SER A 184 -16.41 -15.91 -1.45
CA SER A 184 -17.18 -16.84 -0.63
C SER A 184 -16.67 -17.02 0.78
N LYS A 185 -15.39 -16.75 1.06
CA LYS A 185 -14.79 -16.99 2.39
C LYS A 185 -13.45 -16.32 2.59
N VAL A 186 -13.07 -16.19 3.85
CA VAL A 186 -11.70 -15.90 4.27
C VAL A 186 -10.86 -17.17 4.12
N LEU A 187 -9.71 -17.05 3.46
CA LEU A 187 -8.77 -18.14 3.16
C LEU A 187 -7.63 -18.18 4.18
N ALA A 188 -7.12 -17.00 4.55
CA ALA A 188 -6.03 -16.86 5.51
C ALA A 188 -6.12 -15.54 6.28
N THR A 189 -5.56 -15.54 7.48
CA THR A 189 -5.42 -14.33 8.31
C THR A 189 -4.01 -14.23 8.89
N TYR A 190 -3.56 -12.99 9.12
CA TYR A 190 -2.34 -12.68 9.83
C TYR A 190 -2.57 -11.47 10.74
N SER A 191 -2.25 -11.61 12.04
CA SER A 191 -2.63 -10.65 13.08
C SER A 191 -1.46 -9.89 13.69
N ASP A 192 -0.22 -10.38 13.56
CA ASP A 192 0.91 -9.80 14.26
C ASP A 192 1.27 -8.40 13.75
N PHE A 193 1.56 -7.50 14.68
CA PHE A 193 2.09 -6.17 14.42
C PHE A 193 3.52 -6.08 14.95
N PRO A 194 4.48 -5.58 14.18
CA PRO A 194 5.80 -5.27 14.73
C PRO A 194 5.70 -4.20 15.82
N VAL A 195 6.53 -4.35 16.85
CA VAL A 195 6.51 -3.46 18.02
C VAL A 195 7.41 -2.25 17.78
N LEU A 196 6.78 -1.08 17.56
CA LEU A 196 7.41 0.24 17.47
C LEU A 196 7.29 1.02 18.78
N ASP A 197 6.23 0.78 19.53
CA ASP A 197 5.85 1.47 20.76
C ASP A 197 5.42 0.41 21.80
N GLU A 198 5.51 0.76 23.07
CA GLU A 198 5.07 -0.12 24.16
C GLU A 198 3.55 -0.34 24.18
N LYS A 199 2.77 0.62 23.60
CA LYS A 199 1.32 0.54 23.49
C LYS A 199 0.90 -0.12 22.19
N GLU A 200 0.22 -1.23 22.29
CA GLU A 200 -0.24 -2.03 21.14
C GLU A 200 -1.16 -1.23 20.21
N GLU A 201 -2.04 -0.38 20.75
CA GLU A 201 -2.94 0.44 19.95
C GLU A 201 -2.18 1.44 19.05
N ASN A 202 -1.06 1.98 19.57
CA ASN A 202 -0.21 2.89 18.79
C ASN A 202 0.46 2.15 17.64
N ASN A 203 0.99 0.94 17.90
CA ASN A 203 1.56 0.09 16.84
C ASN A 203 0.53 -0.19 15.75
N ARG A 204 -0.68 -0.59 16.12
CA ARG A 204 -1.76 -0.85 15.17
C ARG A 204 -2.09 0.37 14.32
N SER A 205 -2.13 1.56 14.93
CA SER A 205 -2.42 2.79 14.19
C SER A 205 -1.30 3.16 13.21
N VAL A 206 -0.03 3.03 13.60
CA VAL A 206 1.12 3.33 12.72
C VAL A 206 1.22 2.33 11.57
N TRP A 207 1.12 1.04 11.86
CA TRP A 207 1.22 -0.03 10.86
C TRP A 207 -0.06 -0.26 10.04
N GLY A 208 -1.17 0.34 10.43
CA GLY A 208 -2.45 0.26 9.74
C GLY A 208 -2.71 1.49 8.87
N ASN A 209 -3.33 2.50 9.45
CA ASN A 209 -3.83 3.67 8.71
C ASN A 209 -2.74 4.63 8.20
N LEU A 210 -1.52 4.56 8.73
CA LEU A 210 -0.39 5.40 8.29
C LEU A 210 0.69 4.57 7.59
N ALA A 211 0.29 3.50 6.92
CA ALA A 211 1.21 2.61 6.22
C ALA A 211 0.81 2.45 4.75
N SER A 212 1.81 2.28 3.90
CA SER A 212 1.63 1.83 2.53
C SER A 212 1.89 0.33 2.45
N PHE A 213 1.21 -0.34 1.55
CA PHE A 213 1.21 -1.78 1.45
C PHE A 213 1.19 -2.22 -0.01
N GLY A 214 1.96 -3.24 -0.33
CA GLY A 214 2.06 -3.80 -1.67
C GLY A 214 2.39 -5.28 -1.66
N VAL A 215 2.11 -5.95 -2.77
CA VAL A 215 2.41 -7.36 -3.00
C VAL A 215 3.25 -7.50 -4.26
N SER A 216 4.25 -8.40 -4.23
CA SER A 216 5.05 -8.69 -5.43
C SER A 216 4.19 -9.32 -6.53
N PRO A 217 4.46 -9.04 -7.82
CA PRO A 217 3.70 -9.62 -8.94
C PRO A 217 3.69 -11.16 -8.96
N ASP A 218 4.72 -11.81 -8.39
CA ASP A 218 4.77 -13.27 -8.23
C ASP A 218 3.99 -13.78 -7.01
N GLU A 219 3.37 -12.88 -6.24
CA GLU A 219 2.59 -13.14 -5.02
C GLU A 219 3.37 -13.88 -3.92
N LYS A 220 4.67 -13.68 -3.82
CA LYS A 220 5.48 -14.32 -2.77
C LYS A 220 5.81 -13.40 -1.60
N HIS A 221 5.79 -12.09 -1.81
CA HIS A 221 6.18 -11.12 -0.82
C HIS A 221 5.11 -10.04 -0.65
N ILE A 222 4.82 -9.71 0.60
CA ILE A 222 4.04 -8.55 0.98
C ILE A 222 5.01 -7.59 1.65
N VAL A 223 5.00 -6.33 1.23
CA VAL A 223 5.80 -5.26 1.83
C VAL A 223 4.87 -4.23 2.44
N ILE A 224 5.15 -3.84 3.67
CA ILE A 224 4.42 -2.81 4.41
C ILE A 224 5.42 -1.78 4.89
N THR A 225 5.17 -0.50 4.59
CA THR A 225 6.04 0.61 4.98
C THR A 225 5.28 1.61 5.83
N THR A 226 5.89 2.20 6.86
CA THR A 226 5.23 3.19 7.70
C THR A 226 5.39 4.60 7.14
N GLY A 227 4.31 5.38 7.14
CA GLY A 227 4.30 6.78 6.68
C GLY A 227 4.81 7.79 7.71
N ILE A 228 4.88 7.41 9.00
CA ILE A 228 5.50 8.19 10.07
C ILE A 228 6.54 7.35 10.80
N GLY A 229 7.67 7.97 11.17
CA GLY A 229 8.86 7.19 11.42
C GLY A 229 9.24 6.41 10.16
N ALA A 230 10.29 5.64 10.17
CA ALA A 230 10.63 4.84 9.00
C ALA A 230 10.91 3.41 9.40
N ALA A 231 9.95 2.55 9.16
CA ALA A 231 10.09 1.10 9.27
C ALA A 231 9.38 0.43 8.11
N PHE A 232 9.85 -0.76 7.77
CA PHE A 232 9.14 -1.63 6.85
C PHE A 232 9.14 -3.07 7.36
N GLU A 233 8.14 -3.81 6.94
CA GLU A 233 8.01 -5.24 7.18
C GLU A 233 7.88 -5.98 5.87
N ILE A 234 8.54 -7.12 5.76
CA ILE A 234 8.41 -8.06 4.66
C ILE A 234 7.79 -9.34 5.21
N LEU A 235 6.68 -9.75 4.61
CA LEU A 235 6.03 -11.02 4.88
C LEU A 235 6.19 -11.93 3.67
N SER A 236 6.29 -13.23 3.92
CA SER A 236 6.25 -14.25 2.88
C SER A 236 4.83 -14.74 2.69
N LEU A 237 4.41 -14.83 1.42
CA LEU A 237 3.13 -15.39 1.03
C LEU A 237 3.38 -16.69 0.26
N SER A 238 2.79 -17.79 0.72
CA SER A 238 2.88 -19.11 0.07
C SER A 238 1.49 -19.72 -0.01
N GLY A 239 0.83 -19.57 -1.15
CA GLY A 239 -0.57 -19.91 -1.32
C GLY A 239 -1.46 -19.07 -0.41
N GLU A 240 -2.07 -19.71 0.59
CA GLU A 240 -2.92 -19.04 1.59
C GLU A 240 -2.19 -18.79 2.92
N LYS A 241 -0.90 -19.16 3.03
CA LYS A 241 -0.12 -18.97 4.26
C LYS A 241 0.67 -17.68 4.22
N ILE A 242 0.45 -16.83 5.22
CA ILE A 242 1.24 -15.61 5.48
C ILE A 242 2.17 -15.88 6.66
N SER A 243 3.44 -15.52 6.52
CA SER A 243 4.43 -15.65 7.58
C SER A 243 5.39 -14.46 7.59
N HIS A 244 5.84 -14.09 8.77
CA HIS A 244 6.84 -13.04 8.90
C HIS A 244 8.17 -13.46 8.27
N LYS A 245 8.80 -12.54 7.52
CA LYS A 245 10.16 -12.72 7.01
C LYS A 245 11.14 -11.78 7.71
N LEU A 246 10.83 -10.49 7.74
CA LEU A 246 11.75 -9.47 8.21
C LEU A 246 11.01 -8.22 8.66
N VAL A 247 11.56 -7.50 9.64
CA VAL A 247 11.23 -6.11 9.94
C VAL A 247 12.51 -5.31 10.11
N LYS A 248 12.56 -4.11 9.53
CA LYS A 248 13.66 -3.14 9.68
C LYS A 248 13.12 -1.75 9.96
N GLY A 249 13.87 -0.98 10.74
CA GLY A 249 13.59 0.42 11.04
C GLY A 249 14.81 1.32 10.89
N PHE A 250 14.58 2.56 10.49
CA PHE A 250 15.64 3.56 10.32
C PHE A 250 15.54 4.67 11.36
N TYR A 251 14.34 5.09 11.71
CA TYR A 251 14.08 6.01 12.83
C TYR A 251 12.67 5.80 13.38
N ALA A 252 12.55 5.94 14.70
CA ALA A 252 11.33 5.69 15.43
C ALA A 252 10.25 6.74 15.07
N PRO A 253 8.96 6.35 15.03
CA PRO A 253 7.87 7.29 14.82
C PRO A 253 7.76 8.25 16.00
N LYS A 254 7.46 9.53 15.70
CA LYS A 254 7.02 10.53 16.66
C LYS A 254 5.65 11.02 16.24
N TYR A 255 4.72 11.06 17.19
CA TYR A 255 3.32 11.37 16.92
C TYR A 255 2.62 11.87 18.18
N SER A 256 1.47 12.48 18.00
CA SER A 256 0.49 12.74 19.05
C SER A 256 -0.68 11.77 18.96
N ILE A 257 -1.46 11.66 20.03
CA ILE A 257 -2.66 10.83 20.04
C ILE A 257 -3.87 11.76 19.99
N ALA A 258 -4.79 11.49 19.06
CA ALA A 258 -6.06 12.20 19.00
C ALA A 258 -6.88 11.93 20.26
N GLN A 259 -7.16 12.97 21.06
CA GLN A 259 -7.91 12.84 22.31
C GLN A 259 -9.35 12.47 22.01
N GLY A 260 -9.87 11.44 22.71
CA GLY A 260 -11.24 10.97 22.58
C GLY A 260 -11.54 10.19 21.29
N ALA A 261 -10.53 9.89 20.48
CA ALA A 261 -10.72 9.03 19.32
C ALA A 261 -10.91 7.57 19.76
N VAL A 262 -11.92 6.92 19.19
CA VAL A 262 -12.14 5.48 19.30
C VAL A 262 -12.37 4.96 17.87
N PRO A 263 -11.50 4.10 17.33
CA PRO A 263 -10.26 3.58 17.94
C PRO A 263 -9.20 4.66 18.14
N VAL A 264 -8.19 4.35 18.98
CA VAL A 264 -7.03 5.22 19.18
C VAL A 264 -6.38 5.51 17.83
N CYS A 265 -6.22 6.79 17.54
CA CYS A 265 -5.63 7.27 16.30
C CYS A 265 -4.40 8.12 16.60
N VAL A 266 -3.25 7.72 16.07
CA VAL A 266 -2.06 8.58 16.07
C VAL A 266 -2.22 9.66 15.00
N VAL A 267 -1.76 10.86 15.31
CA VAL A 267 -1.84 12.02 14.43
C VAL A 267 -0.47 12.67 14.31
N VAL A 268 -0.25 13.33 13.18
CA VAL A 268 0.96 14.11 12.93
C VAL A 268 1.07 15.26 13.94
N CYS A 269 2.26 15.48 14.45
CA CYS A 269 2.61 16.61 15.32
C CYS A 269 3.87 17.32 14.76
N PRO A 270 4.24 18.49 15.26
CA PRO A 270 5.40 19.22 14.74
C PRO A 270 6.72 18.45 14.76
N GLU A 271 6.86 17.49 15.66
CA GLU A 271 8.05 16.64 15.78
C GLU A 271 7.97 15.37 14.92
N THR A 272 6.86 15.16 14.20
CA THR A 272 6.71 13.99 13.32
C THR A 272 7.69 14.10 12.17
N VAL A 273 8.43 13.01 11.97
CA VAL A 273 9.26 12.83 10.79
C VAL A 273 8.52 11.88 9.84
N VAL A 274 8.28 12.34 8.61
CA VAL A 274 7.64 11.54 7.57
C VAL A 274 8.53 10.34 7.22
N GLY A 275 7.94 9.18 7.12
CA GLY A 275 8.60 7.93 6.75
C GLY A 275 8.60 7.70 5.25
N PHE A 276 7.99 6.59 4.86
CA PHE A 276 7.85 6.22 3.46
C PHE A 276 6.60 6.86 2.85
N ASN A 277 6.77 7.55 1.73
CA ASN A 277 5.70 8.29 1.06
C ASN A 277 5.08 7.53 -0.13
N ALA A 278 5.87 6.77 -0.87
CA ALA A 278 5.40 5.96 -1.99
C ALA A 278 6.09 4.60 -1.98
N LEU A 279 5.37 3.57 -2.42
CA LEU A 279 5.84 2.19 -2.46
C LEU A 279 5.48 1.55 -3.80
N HIS A 280 6.44 0.86 -4.42
CA HIS A 280 6.21 -0.06 -5.53
C HIS A 280 6.94 -1.37 -5.26
N VAL A 281 6.22 -2.49 -5.36
CA VAL A 281 6.78 -3.84 -5.14
C VAL A 281 6.90 -4.54 -6.48
N ALA A 282 8.13 -4.91 -6.85
CA ALA A 282 8.47 -5.67 -8.05
C ALA A 282 8.66 -7.17 -7.73
N ASP A 283 9.06 -7.98 -8.71
CA ASP A 283 9.21 -9.43 -8.51
C ASP A 283 10.41 -9.79 -7.61
N ASP A 284 11.49 -9.02 -7.66
CA ASP A 284 12.76 -9.29 -6.97
C ASP A 284 13.18 -8.24 -5.93
N CYS A 285 12.44 -7.14 -5.86
CA CYS A 285 12.79 -6.00 -5.00
C CYS A 285 11.56 -5.13 -4.72
N PHE A 286 11.74 -4.09 -3.92
CA PHE A 286 10.77 -3.01 -3.83
C PHE A 286 11.46 -1.65 -3.87
N TYR A 287 10.69 -0.66 -4.31
CA TYR A 287 11.11 0.73 -4.39
C TYR A 287 10.26 1.56 -3.43
N ALA A 288 10.90 2.41 -2.65
CA ALA A 288 10.20 3.26 -1.69
C ALA A 288 10.84 4.66 -1.62
N VAL A 289 10.01 5.68 -1.51
CA VAL A 289 10.47 7.05 -1.25
C VAL A 289 10.55 7.26 0.24
N LEU A 290 11.74 7.46 0.77
CA LEU A 290 11.97 7.78 2.18
C LEU A 290 12.22 9.27 2.33
N ALA A 291 11.22 10.01 2.83
CA ALA A 291 11.36 11.45 3.08
C ALA A 291 12.37 11.73 4.19
N GLY A 292 12.15 11.15 5.35
CA GLY A 292 13.07 11.23 6.51
C GLY A 292 13.29 12.62 7.07
N PRO A 293 14.21 12.74 8.06
CA PRO A 293 14.52 14.01 8.71
C PRO A 293 15.09 15.07 7.77
N GLU A 294 15.64 14.65 6.64
CA GLU A 294 16.26 15.52 5.65
C GLU A 294 15.30 15.90 4.51
N GLU A 295 14.03 15.48 4.61
CA GLU A 295 12.96 15.78 3.65
C GLU A 295 13.35 15.46 2.19
N ARG A 296 13.89 14.24 1.96
CA ARG A 296 14.41 13.79 0.66
C ARG A 296 13.31 13.18 -0.21
N TYR A 297 12.23 13.89 -0.42
CA TYR A 297 11.07 13.40 -1.21
C TYR A 297 11.35 13.15 -2.69
N ASN A 298 12.53 13.50 -3.16
CA ASN A 298 12.99 13.27 -4.53
C ASN A 298 13.98 12.10 -4.65
N GLU A 299 14.13 11.28 -3.62
CA GLU A 299 14.99 10.10 -3.63
C GLU A 299 14.16 8.81 -3.55
N ILE A 300 14.44 7.88 -4.46
CA ILE A 300 13.82 6.56 -4.49
C ILE A 300 14.87 5.53 -4.06
N LEU A 301 14.57 4.77 -3.02
CA LEU A 301 15.43 3.70 -2.50
C LEU A 301 14.94 2.36 -3.05
N LYS A 302 15.86 1.55 -3.56
CA LYS A 302 15.63 0.17 -3.97
C LYS A 302 16.11 -0.77 -2.87
N PHE A 303 15.25 -1.64 -2.41
CA PHE A 303 15.55 -2.67 -1.42
C PHE A 303 15.35 -4.05 -2.03
N ASP A 304 16.21 -4.99 -1.67
CA ASP A 304 15.93 -6.41 -1.90
C ASP A 304 14.99 -6.98 -0.82
N PHE A 305 14.53 -8.22 -1.01
CA PHE A 305 13.68 -8.88 -0.02
C PHE A 305 14.43 -9.46 1.18
N ASP A 306 15.74 -9.24 1.29
CA ASP A 306 16.51 -9.43 2.52
C ASP A 306 16.60 -8.12 3.30
N GLY A 307 15.97 -7.05 2.77
CA GLY A 307 15.81 -5.74 3.38
C GLY A 307 17.06 -4.88 3.28
N GLU A 308 18.02 -5.20 2.41
CA GLU A 308 19.17 -4.35 2.16
C GLU A 308 18.82 -3.28 1.12
N CYS A 309 19.23 -2.03 1.41
CA CYS A 309 19.13 -0.96 0.44
C CYS A 309 20.25 -1.09 -0.58
N VAL A 310 19.91 -1.58 -1.77
CA VAL A 310 20.90 -1.92 -2.80
C VAL A 310 21.19 -0.77 -3.76
N HIS A 311 20.29 0.21 -3.87
CA HIS A 311 20.47 1.35 -4.76
C HIS A 311 19.65 2.57 -4.34
N ARG A 312 20.09 3.76 -4.74
CA ARG A 312 19.41 5.04 -4.53
C ARG A 312 19.34 5.80 -5.85
N TYR A 313 18.16 6.22 -6.22
CA TYR A 313 17.91 7.02 -7.43
C TYR A 313 17.48 8.42 -7.00
N CYS A 314 18.19 9.44 -7.48
CA CYS A 314 17.93 10.83 -7.18
C CYS A 314 17.22 11.49 -8.36
N LEU A 315 16.04 12.04 -8.15
CA LEU A 315 15.36 12.91 -9.09
C LEU A 315 15.93 14.34 -9.03
N PRO A 316 15.72 15.16 -10.06
CA PRO A 316 16.11 16.57 -10.01
C PRO A 316 15.61 17.30 -8.77
N THR A 317 16.38 18.26 -8.27
CA THR A 317 16.11 18.97 -7.01
C THR A 317 14.90 19.91 -7.04
N ASP A 318 14.31 20.14 -8.20
CA ASP A 318 13.03 20.87 -8.33
C ASP A 318 11.82 19.98 -8.05
N ILE A 319 11.98 18.66 -8.00
CA ILE A 319 10.94 17.71 -7.55
C ILE A 319 10.90 17.73 -6.02
N VAL A 320 9.73 17.99 -5.47
CA VAL A 320 9.50 18.09 -4.03
C VAL A 320 8.61 17.00 -3.46
N ASN A 321 7.91 16.26 -4.33
CA ASN A 321 7.09 15.13 -3.91
C ASN A 321 6.94 14.09 -5.03
N ILE A 322 6.78 12.83 -4.65
CA ILE A 322 6.39 11.73 -5.53
C ILE A 322 5.05 11.22 -5.01
N HIS A 323 3.97 11.47 -5.74
CA HIS A 323 2.62 11.05 -5.35
C HIS A 323 2.41 9.55 -5.49
N CYS A 324 2.76 9.00 -6.64
CA CYS A 324 2.75 7.56 -6.91
C CYS A 324 3.76 7.21 -7.99
N MET A 325 4.20 5.96 -7.99
CA MET A 325 5.17 5.47 -8.97
C MET A 325 4.94 4.00 -9.32
N THR A 326 5.46 3.61 -10.46
CA THR A 326 5.60 2.20 -10.88
C THR A 326 6.90 2.01 -11.62
N VAL A 327 7.51 0.83 -11.49
CA VAL A 327 8.69 0.42 -12.25
C VAL A 327 8.34 -0.81 -13.07
N ASP A 328 8.52 -0.73 -14.37
CA ASP A 328 8.27 -1.84 -15.27
C ASP A 328 9.34 -1.86 -16.39
N LYS A 329 9.95 -3.01 -16.62
CA LYS A 329 10.97 -3.24 -17.68
C LYS A 329 12.12 -2.23 -17.68
N GLY A 330 12.61 -1.83 -16.49
CA GLY A 330 13.69 -0.86 -16.33
C GLY A 330 13.28 0.60 -16.53
N TRP A 331 11.98 0.89 -16.54
CA TRP A 331 11.47 2.24 -16.63
C TRP A 331 10.67 2.60 -15.37
N LEU A 332 11.05 3.72 -14.76
CA LEU A 332 10.25 4.42 -13.77
C LEU A 332 9.20 5.27 -14.48
N TRP A 333 7.97 5.15 -14.05
CA TRP A 333 6.90 6.10 -14.30
C TRP A 333 6.42 6.66 -12.97
N ALA A 334 6.28 7.96 -12.83
CA ALA A 334 5.83 8.57 -11.59
C ALA A 334 5.04 9.86 -11.84
N PHE A 335 4.04 10.11 -10.99
CA PHE A 335 3.50 11.43 -10.82
C PHE A 335 4.28 12.15 -9.73
N VAL A 336 4.86 13.27 -10.10
CA VAL A 336 5.72 14.08 -9.22
C VAL A 336 5.21 15.51 -9.15
N GLU A 337 5.46 16.17 -8.03
CA GLU A 337 5.17 17.57 -7.83
C GLU A 337 6.47 18.37 -7.80
N ASN A 338 6.51 19.47 -8.53
CA ASN A 338 7.64 20.38 -8.52
C ASN A 338 7.45 21.50 -7.48
N LYS A 339 8.48 22.34 -7.31
CA LYS A 339 8.48 23.47 -6.36
C LYS A 339 7.38 24.52 -6.62
N ASP A 340 6.84 24.56 -7.83
CA ASP A 340 5.74 25.45 -8.22
C ASP A 340 4.36 24.85 -7.93
N GLY A 341 4.31 23.64 -7.35
CA GLY A 341 3.07 22.91 -7.06
C GLY A 341 2.45 22.24 -8.30
N GLU A 342 3.19 22.13 -9.42
CA GLU A 342 2.68 21.46 -10.61
C GLU A 342 2.91 19.94 -10.53
N ILE A 343 1.84 19.18 -10.73
CA ILE A 343 1.89 17.72 -10.81
C ILE A 343 2.16 17.30 -12.26
N LYS A 344 3.20 16.51 -12.48
CA LYS A 344 3.67 16.06 -13.77
C LYS A 344 3.86 14.55 -13.81
N LEU A 345 3.52 13.93 -14.94
CA LEU A 345 3.94 12.57 -15.23
C LEU A 345 5.37 12.60 -15.78
N ILE A 346 6.26 11.83 -15.21
CA ILE A 346 7.63 11.67 -15.66
C ILE A 346 7.94 10.22 -16.04
N LYS A 347 8.96 10.06 -16.87
CA LYS A 347 9.58 8.79 -17.22
C LYS A 347 11.10 8.88 -17.03
N ALA A 348 11.72 7.85 -16.47
CA ALA A 348 13.19 7.74 -16.36
C ALA A 348 13.65 6.29 -16.51
N GLY A 349 14.86 6.08 -16.99
CA GLY A 349 15.54 4.77 -16.93
C GLY A 349 16.02 4.48 -15.50
N ILE A 350 15.85 3.24 -14.98
CA ILE A 350 16.14 2.88 -13.60
C ILE A 350 16.77 1.48 -13.49
#